data_d3e14a2047a2e97c49ac7865b868f8ac
#
_entry.id   d3e14a2047a2e97c49ac7865b868f8ac
#
_cell.length_a   1.000
_cell.length_b   1.000
_cell.length_c   1.000
_cell.angle_alpha   90.00
_cell.angle_beta   90.00
_cell.angle_gamma   90.00
#
_symmetry.space_group_name_H-M   'P 1'
#
loop_
_entity.id
_entity.type
_entity.pdbx_description
1 polymer ?
#
loop_
_entity_poly.entity_id
_entity_poly.type
_entity_poly.pdbx_seq_one_letter_code
_entity_poly.pdbx_strand_id
1 'polypeptide(L)'
;MAEASTVVANKPAWVDLSSSDPAASRVFYAKLFGWKIEVNPDPQYGGYAMANIGDKAVAGIGPAQSPDAPNAWSIYIGTLDAEALGKTVAAAGGSVIAPAFDVGGQGRMAVFQDPTGAFISAWQPLAMGAFPTNEPNTFAWAELNSRGIAKAITFYEGVFGWSTKASEMPESQPPYYEFQVDGQSVAGATEMNPMVPAEVPSYWLAYFLVEDIDKAFQTATEAGGKVMLPPMDFPGGRFAILSDPQGAAFGLMKWAES
;
A
#
# COMPACT_ATOMS: atom_id res chain seq x y z
N MET A 1 -0.47 -21.27 23.18
CA MET A 1 -0.14 -21.33 21.74
C MET A 1 -0.90 -20.16 21.12
N ALA A 2 -0.21 -19.14 20.66
CA ALA A 2 -0.86 -18.06 19.92
C ALA A 2 -1.45 -18.68 18.65
N GLU A 3 -2.74 -18.47 18.39
CA GLU A 3 -3.34 -18.80 17.10
C GLU A 3 -2.57 -18.04 16.04
N ALA A 4 -1.97 -18.77 15.09
CA ALA A 4 -1.40 -18.16 13.90
C ALA A 4 -2.55 -17.44 13.20
N SER A 5 -2.51 -16.12 13.20
CA SER A 5 -3.51 -15.28 12.52
C SER A 5 -3.50 -15.67 11.05
N THR A 6 -4.61 -16.20 10.58
CA THR A 6 -4.76 -16.71 9.22
C THR A 6 -4.69 -15.52 8.27
N VAL A 7 -3.55 -15.31 7.61
CA VAL A 7 -3.48 -14.35 6.51
C VAL A 7 -4.45 -14.82 5.44
N VAL A 8 -5.37 -13.96 5.09
CA VAL A 8 -6.29 -14.24 4.00
C VAL A 8 -5.51 -14.06 2.70
N ALA A 9 -5.29 -15.16 1.97
CA ALA A 9 -4.63 -15.12 0.68
C ALA A 9 -5.33 -14.14 -0.27
N ASN A 10 -4.54 -13.49 -1.12
CA ASN A 10 -5.00 -12.59 -2.17
C ASN A 10 -5.66 -11.28 -1.67
N LYS A 11 -5.39 -10.88 -0.41
CA LYS A 11 -5.81 -9.56 0.12
C LYS A 11 -4.58 -8.79 0.61
N PRO A 12 -4.65 -7.45 0.73
CA PRO A 12 -3.58 -6.68 1.37
C PRO A 12 -3.26 -7.25 2.76
N ALA A 13 -1.98 -7.55 2.99
CA ALA A 13 -1.49 -8.25 4.18
C ALA A 13 -0.41 -7.46 4.93
N TRP A 14 0.17 -6.43 4.33
CA TRP A 14 1.14 -5.55 4.94
C TRP A 14 1.36 -4.31 4.10
N VAL A 15 1.85 -3.24 4.74
CA VAL A 15 2.37 -2.04 4.08
C VAL A 15 3.67 -1.60 4.76
N ASP A 16 4.64 -1.15 3.97
CA ASP A 16 5.82 -0.49 4.51
C ASP A 16 6.29 0.68 3.66
N LEU A 17 6.98 1.60 4.31
CA LEU A 17 7.60 2.76 3.69
C LEU A 17 9.09 2.50 3.47
N SER A 18 9.52 2.65 2.22
CA SER A 18 10.92 2.83 1.86
C SER A 18 11.24 4.33 1.87
N SER A 19 12.22 4.76 2.67
CA SER A 19 12.54 6.18 2.84
C SER A 19 14.03 6.47 2.76
N SER A 20 14.38 7.57 2.09
CA SER A 20 15.75 8.11 2.06
C SER A 20 16.19 8.72 3.41
N ASP A 21 15.22 9.11 4.26
CA ASP A 21 15.43 9.53 5.65
C ASP A 21 14.37 8.87 6.57
N PRO A 22 14.58 7.59 6.94
CA PRO A 22 13.63 6.88 7.80
C PRO A 22 13.43 7.55 9.17
N ALA A 23 14.42 8.29 9.66
CA ALA A 23 14.32 8.98 10.96
C ALA A 23 13.30 10.12 10.88
N ALA A 24 13.39 10.96 9.85
CA ALA A 24 12.42 12.03 9.61
C ALA A 24 11.03 11.48 9.30
N SER A 25 10.92 10.41 8.48
CA SER A 25 9.65 9.76 8.18
C SER A 25 8.99 9.21 9.45
N ARG A 26 9.72 8.59 10.35
CA ARG A 26 9.17 8.12 11.63
C ARG A 26 8.58 9.26 12.47
N VAL A 27 9.22 10.42 12.52
CA VAL A 27 8.71 11.59 13.23
C VAL A 27 7.42 12.10 12.59
N PHE A 28 7.39 12.17 11.26
CA PHE A 28 6.22 12.61 10.50
C PHE A 28 5.00 11.72 10.75
N TYR A 29 5.13 10.40 10.54
CA TYR A 29 4.01 9.47 10.67
C TYR A 29 3.60 9.24 12.12
N ALA A 30 4.53 9.30 13.09
CA ALA A 30 4.18 9.29 14.51
C ALA A 30 3.31 10.51 14.89
N LYS A 31 3.64 11.71 14.38
CA LYS A 31 2.83 12.92 14.60
C LYS A 31 1.47 12.83 13.92
N LEU A 32 1.42 12.31 12.68
CA LEU A 32 0.19 12.24 11.89
C LEU A 32 -0.81 11.22 12.44
N PHE A 33 -0.34 10.00 12.70
CA PHE A 33 -1.21 8.87 13.05
C PHE A 33 -1.15 8.46 14.53
N GLY A 34 -0.29 9.10 15.33
CA GLY A 34 -0.12 8.71 16.73
C GLY A 34 0.59 7.37 16.92
N TRP A 35 1.30 6.88 15.89
CA TRP A 35 2.00 5.60 15.97
C TRP A 35 3.15 5.62 16.96
N LYS A 36 3.28 4.54 17.75
CA LYS A 36 4.50 4.23 18.47
C LYS A 36 5.43 3.47 17.53
N ILE A 37 6.57 4.08 17.19
CA ILE A 37 7.48 3.51 16.21
C ILE A 37 8.76 3.03 16.89
N GLU A 38 9.06 1.75 16.75
CA GLU A 38 10.19 1.08 17.39
C GLU A 38 11.17 0.57 16.35
N VAL A 39 12.42 1.06 16.40
CA VAL A 39 13.47 0.62 15.47
C VAL A 39 13.97 -0.75 15.93
N ASN A 40 14.07 -1.68 14.98
CA ASN A 40 14.67 -2.98 15.27
C ASN A 40 16.17 -2.79 15.59
N PRO A 41 16.62 -3.22 16.78
CA PRO A 41 18.00 -3.03 17.21
C PRO A 41 19.00 -3.95 16.48
N ASP A 42 18.52 -4.99 15.81
CA ASP A 42 19.38 -5.94 15.11
C ASP A 42 19.88 -5.32 13.79
N PRO A 43 21.20 -5.19 13.59
CA PRO A 43 21.77 -4.59 12.39
C PRO A 43 21.38 -5.28 11.07
N GLN A 44 21.01 -6.56 11.09
CA GLN A 44 20.57 -7.27 9.89
C GLN A 44 19.34 -6.66 9.23
N TYR A 45 18.49 -5.96 10.00
CA TYR A 45 17.29 -5.26 9.50
C TYR A 45 17.57 -3.83 9.03
N GLY A 46 18.83 -3.37 9.03
CA GLY A 46 19.23 -2.09 8.45
C GLY A 46 18.53 -0.87 9.04
N GLY A 47 18.00 -0.95 10.27
CA GLY A 47 17.25 0.15 10.90
C GLY A 47 15.77 0.17 10.55
N TYR A 48 15.22 -0.92 9.99
CA TYR A 48 13.79 -1.09 9.81
C TYR A 48 13.05 -0.91 11.15
N ALA A 49 11.95 -0.19 11.11
CA ALA A 49 11.15 0.14 12.29
C ALA A 49 9.72 -0.36 12.12
N MET A 50 9.16 -0.83 13.22
CA MET A 50 7.77 -1.26 13.31
C MET A 50 6.92 -0.13 13.89
N ALA A 51 5.89 0.29 13.18
CA ALA A 51 4.88 1.22 13.67
C ALA A 51 3.74 0.44 14.30
N ASN A 52 3.33 0.85 15.50
CA ASN A 52 2.35 0.15 16.33
C ASN A 52 1.24 1.08 16.82
N ILE A 53 0.03 0.54 16.97
CA ILE A 53 -1.08 1.10 17.73
C ILE A 53 -1.39 0.10 18.84
N GLY A 54 -1.17 0.50 20.10
CA GLY A 54 -1.16 -0.47 21.20
C GLY A 54 -0.10 -1.55 20.96
N ASP A 55 -0.51 -2.81 21.03
CA ASP A 55 0.36 -3.97 20.81
C ASP A 55 0.30 -4.52 19.36
N LYS A 56 -0.44 -3.84 18.47
CA LYS A 56 -0.64 -4.28 17.09
C LYS A 56 0.30 -3.53 16.14
N ALA A 57 1.09 -4.26 15.37
CA ALA A 57 1.86 -3.70 14.27
C ALA A 57 0.92 -3.26 13.13
N VAL A 58 1.09 -2.04 12.63
CA VAL A 58 0.22 -1.43 11.60
C VAL A 58 0.95 -1.07 10.31
N ALA A 59 2.26 -0.88 10.37
CA ALA A 59 3.09 -0.58 9.20
C ALA A 59 4.59 -0.77 9.51
N GLY A 60 5.39 -0.85 8.44
CA GLY A 60 6.84 -0.79 8.54
C GLY A 60 7.41 0.53 8.02
N ILE A 61 8.59 0.94 8.49
CA ILE A 61 9.37 2.05 7.94
C ILE A 61 10.83 1.65 7.88
N GLY A 62 11.37 1.54 6.69
CA GLY A 62 12.75 1.14 6.44
C GLY A 62 13.52 2.12 5.57
N PRO A 63 14.86 1.96 5.50
CA PRO A 63 15.69 2.73 4.59
C PRO A 63 15.42 2.31 3.14
N ALA A 64 15.54 3.27 2.21
CA ALA A 64 15.55 3.00 0.79
C ALA A 64 16.69 2.03 0.44
N GLN A 65 16.42 1.09 -0.46
CA GLN A 65 17.38 0.03 -0.84
C GLN A 65 18.60 0.56 -1.59
N SER A 66 18.49 1.73 -2.20
CA SER A 66 19.59 2.46 -2.85
C SER A 66 19.32 3.96 -2.79
N PRO A 67 20.35 4.82 -2.98
CA PRO A 67 20.18 6.27 -3.02
C PRO A 67 19.21 6.76 -4.09
N ASP A 68 19.08 6.02 -5.19
CA ASP A 68 18.20 6.36 -6.31
C ASP A 68 16.81 5.71 -6.21
N ALA A 69 16.56 4.89 -5.19
CA ALA A 69 15.25 4.29 -4.98
C ALA A 69 14.24 5.36 -4.56
N PRO A 70 13.01 5.33 -5.10
CA PRO A 70 11.99 6.29 -4.73
C PRO A 70 11.55 6.10 -3.27
N ASN A 71 11.19 7.21 -2.63
CA ASN A 71 10.46 7.14 -1.36
C ASN A 71 9.03 6.72 -1.69
N ALA A 72 8.59 5.57 -1.18
CA ALA A 72 7.29 5.03 -1.54
C ALA A 72 6.75 4.06 -0.48
N TRP A 73 5.44 4.03 -0.36
CA TRP A 73 4.72 2.97 0.34
C TRP A 73 4.60 1.74 -0.56
N SER A 74 5.03 0.60 -0.08
CA SER A 74 4.85 -0.71 -0.71
C SER A 74 3.61 -1.38 -0.13
N ILE A 75 2.85 -2.04 -1.00
CA ILE A 75 1.68 -2.82 -0.62
C ILE A 75 2.00 -4.29 -0.86
N TYR A 76 1.76 -5.11 0.15
CA TYR A 76 1.99 -6.53 0.11
C TYR A 76 0.66 -7.27 0.07
N ILE A 77 0.54 -8.18 -0.88
CA ILE A 77 -0.61 -9.08 -0.98
C ILE A 77 -0.27 -10.41 -0.32
N GLY A 78 -1.16 -10.89 0.53
CA GLY A 78 -0.99 -12.18 1.20
C GLY A 78 -0.98 -13.33 0.21
N THR A 79 -0.08 -14.29 0.41
CA THR A 79 0.01 -15.51 -0.39
C THR A 79 0.35 -16.72 0.48
N LEU A 80 -0.05 -17.90 0.02
CA LEU A 80 0.34 -19.17 0.65
C LEU A 80 1.72 -19.66 0.16
N ASP A 81 2.17 -19.19 -1.02
CA ASP A 81 3.44 -19.58 -1.62
C ASP A 81 3.98 -18.44 -2.48
N ALA A 82 4.92 -17.67 -1.93
CA ALA A 82 5.53 -16.51 -2.60
C ALA A 82 6.40 -16.91 -3.80
N GLU A 83 6.97 -18.11 -3.79
CA GLU A 83 7.79 -18.62 -4.90
C GLU A 83 6.92 -19.05 -6.09
N ALA A 84 5.83 -19.80 -5.83
CA ALA A 84 4.88 -20.19 -6.86
C ALA A 84 4.21 -18.94 -7.48
N LEU A 85 3.88 -17.93 -6.65
CA LEU A 85 3.32 -16.66 -7.12
C LEU A 85 4.27 -15.96 -8.09
N GLY A 86 5.59 -15.95 -7.83
CA GLY A 86 6.57 -15.39 -8.75
C GLY A 86 6.55 -16.04 -10.14
N LYS A 87 6.31 -17.34 -10.23
CA LYS A 87 6.15 -18.05 -11.52
C LYS A 87 4.86 -17.62 -12.24
N THR A 88 3.78 -17.43 -11.49
CA THR A 88 2.50 -16.94 -12.02
C THR A 88 2.64 -15.51 -12.55
N VAL A 89 3.31 -14.63 -11.81
CA VAL A 89 3.62 -13.25 -12.23
C VAL A 89 4.38 -13.24 -13.56
N ALA A 90 5.45 -14.02 -13.68
CA ALA A 90 6.24 -14.10 -14.92
C ALA A 90 5.42 -14.63 -16.09
N ALA A 91 4.58 -15.64 -15.87
CA ALA A 91 3.70 -16.20 -16.90
C ALA A 91 2.61 -15.22 -17.37
N ALA A 92 2.16 -14.30 -16.47
CA ALA A 92 1.20 -13.26 -16.76
C ALA A 92 1.82 -11.99 -17.41
N GLY A 93 3.13 -12.00 -17.69
CA GLY A 93 3.84 -10.90 -18.34
C GLY A 93 4.34 -9.81 -17.40
N GLY A 94 4.34 -10.06 -16.09
CA GLY A 94 5.03 -9.24 -15.09
C GLY A 94 6.50 -9.62 -14.94
N SER A 95 7.21 -8.87 -14.11
CA SER A 95 8.62 -9.10 -13.80
C SER A 95 8.81 -9.45 -12.32
N VAL A 96 9.65 -10.43 -12.04
CA VAL A 96 10.12 -10.73 -10.68
C VAL A 96 11.34 -9.87 -10.38
N ILE A 97 11.17 -8.83 -9.57
CA ILE A 97 12.21 -7.87 -9.21
C ILE A 97 13.09 -8.44 -8.09
N ALA A 98 12.44 -9.00 -7.04
CA ALA A 98 13.10 -9.77 -6.02
C ALA A 98 12.37 -11.11 -5.86
N PRO A 99 13.05 -12.25 -6.07
CA PRO A 99 12.46 -13.58 -5.83
C PRO A 99 12.16 -13.75 -4.34
N ALA A 100 11.31 -14.73 -4.03
CA ALA A 100 10.91 -15.00 -2.64
C ALA A 100 12.11 -15.27 -1.73
N PHE A 101 12.22 -14.53 -0.62
CA PHE A 101 13.26 -14.69 0.40
C PHE A 101 12.67 -14.59 1.81
N ASP A 102 13.36 -15.18 2.77
CA ASP A 102 12.96 -15.17 4.19
C ASP A 102 13.28 -13.84 4.86
N VAL A 103 12.36 -13.35 5.67
CA VAL A 103 12.49 -12.11 6.45
C VAL A 103 12.57 -12.49 7.94
N GLY A 104 13.73 -13.01 8.37
CA GLY A 104 14.03 -13.29 9.77
C GLY A 104 13.04 -14.24 10.45
N GLY A 105 12.47 -15.19 9.73
CA GLY A 105 11.46 -16.12 10.25
C GLY A 105 10.06 -15.50 10.47
N GLN A 106 9.89 -14.23 10.18
CA GLN A 106 8.57 -13.55 10.27
C GLN A 106 7.65 -13.94 9.11
N GLY A 107 8.24 -14.13 7.95
CA GLY A 107 7.56 -14.48 6.71
C GLY A 107 8.53 -14.52 5.54
N ARG A 108 8.00 -14.80 4.36
CA ARG A 108 8.72 -14.66 3.09
C ARG A 108 8.10 -13.57 2.25
N MET A 109 8.92 -12.72 1.67
CA MET A 109 8.47 -11.67 0.76
C MET A 109 9.04 -11.86 -0.64
N ALA A 110 8.32 -11.33 -1.62
CA ALA A 110 8.80 -11.18 -2.99
C ALA A 110 8.34 -9.82 -3.53
N VAL A 111 9.09 -9.25 -4.49
CA VAL A 111 8.73 -7.98 -5.13
C VAL A 111 8.56 -8.20 -6.62
N PHE A 112 7.48 -7.68 -7.15
CA PHE A 112 7.08 -7.81 -8.54
C PHE A 112 6.84 -6.45 -9.17
N GLN A 113 6.88 -6.42 -10.50
CA GLN A 113 6.42 -5.31 -11.30
C GLN A 113 5.39 -5.82 -12.29
N ASP A 114 4.23 -5.17 -12.35
CA ASP A 114 3.19 -5.50 -13.31
C ASP A 114 3.57 -5.07 -14.74
N PRO A 115 2.85 -5.51 -15.78
CA PRO A 115 3.17 -5.15 -17.16
C PRO A 115 2.99 -3.67 -17.51
N THR A 116 2.45 -2.84 -16.59
CA THR A 116 2.29 -1.39 -16.76
C THR A 116 3.33 -0.59 -16.01
N GLY A 117 4.18 -1.26 -15.22
CA GLY A 117 5.29 -0.68 -14.48
C GLY A 117 5.04 -0.47 -12.98
N ALA A 118 3.85 -0.77 -12.46
CA ALA A 118 3.56 -0.65 -11.04
C ALA A 118 4.22 -1.78 -10.23
N PHE A 119 4.83 -1.40 -9.09
CA PHE A 119 5.41 -2.36 -8.15
C PHE A 119 4.35 -2.85 -7.18
N ILE A 120 4.34 -4.16 -6.91
CA ILE A 120 3.51 -4.81 -5.92
C ILE A 120 4.33 -5.91 -5.23
N SER A 121 4.11 -6.11 -3.95
CA SER A 121 4.84 -7.12 -3.19
C SER A 121 3.92 -8.26 -2.74
N ALA A 122 4.50 -9.40 -2.42
CA ALA A 122 3.82 -10.52 -1.80
C ALA A 122 4.36 -10.77 -0.40
N TRP A 123 3.47 -11.20 0.48
CA TRP A 123 3.81 -11.64 1.83
C TRP A 123 3.25 -13.03 2.09
N GLN A 124 4.14 -13.98 2.34
CA GLN A 124 3.82 -15.30 2.83
C GLN A 124 4.14 -15.34 4.32
N PRO A 125 3.14 -15.29 5.21
CA PRO A 125 3.37 -15.18 6.64
C PRO A 125 3.93 -16.46 7.23
N LEU A 126 4.79 -16.31 8.24
CA LEU A 126 5.23 -17.39 9.15
C LEU A 126 4.87 -17.03 10.59
N ALA A 127 5.74 -16.29 11.30
CA ALA A 127 5.45 -15.84 12.67
C ALA A 127 4.61 -14.56 12.71
N MET A 128 4.77 -13.67 11.73
CA MET A 128 4.00 -12.43 11.64
C MET A 128 2.63 -12.70 10.99
N GLY A 129 1.57 -12.54 11.77
CA GLY A 129 0.20 -12.71 11.35
C GLY A 129 -0.37 -11.51 10.58
N ALA A 130 -1.71 -11.47 10.45
CA ALA A 130 -2.42 -10.36 9.82
C ALA A 130 -2.26 -9.06 10.62
N PHE A 131 -2.21 -7.94 9.92
CA PHE A 131 -2.21 -6.61 10.52
C PHE A 131 -3.62 -5.99 10.49
N PRO A 132 -3.93 -5.06 11.41
CA PRO A 132 -5.23 -4.41 11.44
C PRO A 132 -5.40 -3.51 10.20
N THR A 133 -6.60 -3.56 9.63
CA THR A 133 -7.00 -2.71 8.51
C THR A 133 -8.36 -2.09 8.79
N ASN A 134 -8.64 -0.93 8.20
CA ASN A 134 -9.93 -0.25 8.37
C ASN A 134 -10.28 0.12 9.83
N GLU A 135 -9.27 0.21 10.70
CA GLU A 135 -9.36 0.84 12.01
C GLU A 135 -8.76 2.26 11.92
N PRO A 136 -9.13 3.22 12.78
CA PRO A 136 -8.52 4.56 12.77
C PRO A 136 -6.99 4.51 12.81
N ASN A 137 -6.37 5.29 11.92
CA ASN A 137 -4.91 5.39 11.75
C ASN A 137 -4.22 4.09 11.28
N THR A 138 -4.95 3.19 10.63
CA THR A 138 -4.41 2.00 9.96
C THR A 138 -4.62 2.07 8.45
N PHE A 139 -4.00 1.14 7.72
CA PHE A 139 -4.24 0.96 6.29
C PHE A 139 -5.73 0.71 6.02
N ALA A 140 -6.28 1.39 5.00
CA ALA A 140 -7.68 1.29 4.63
C ALA A 140 -7.90 0.81 3.20
N TRP A 141 -7.07 1.26 2.26
CA TRP A 141 -7.27 1.00 0.84
C TRP A 141 -5.97 1.01 0.05
N ALA A 142 -5.91 0.21 -1.00
CA ALA A 142 -4.89 0.26 -2.03
C ALA A 142 -5.52 0.72 -3.34
N GLU A 143 -4.89 1.64 -4.05
CA GLU A 143 -5.37 2.11 -5.35
C GLU A 143 -4.27 2.05 -6.39
N LEU A 144 -4.52 1.35 -7.49
CA LEU A 144 -3.66 1.32 -8.65
C LEU A 144 -3.98 2.50 -9.58
N ASN A 145 -2.99 3.33 -9.82
CA ASN A 145 -2.99 4.35 -10.85
C ASN A 145 -2.18 3.84 -12.04
N SER A 146 -2.85 3.42 -13.12
CA SER A 146 -2.21 2.70 -14.21
C SER A 146 -2.27 3.44 -15.54
N ARG A 147 -1.17 3.39 -16.29
CA ARG A 147 -1.15 3.71 -17.72
C ARG A 147 -1.42 2.45 -18.53
N GLY A 148 -2.68 2.17 -18.79
CA GLY A 148 -3.14 0.96 -19.48
C GLY A 148 -3.90 0.04 -18.54
N ILE A 149 -4.94 0.56 -17.93
CA ILE A 149 -5.75 -0.11 -16.89
C ILE A 149 -6.28 -1.48 -17.33
N ALA A 150 -6.68 -1.64 -18.59
CA ALA A 150 -7.17 -2.94 -19.09
C ALA A 150 -6.11 -4.04 -19.00
N LYS A 151 -4.83 -3.69 -19.31
CA LYS A 151 -3.71 -4.62 -19.21
C LYS A 151 -3.41 -4.97 -17.76
N ALA A 152 -3.48 -3.97 -16.86
CA ALA A 152 -3.29 -4.17 -15.43
C ALA A 152 -4.40 -5.06 -14.84
N ILE A 153 -5.66 -4.81 -15.16
CA ILE A 153 -6.79 -5.64 -14.73
C ILE A 153 -6.56 -7.11 -15.10
N THR A 154 -6.28 -7.39 -16.38
CA THR A 154 -6.02 -8.76 -16.86
C THR A 154 -4.88 -9.43 -16.07
N PHE A 155 -3.82 -8.67 -15.75
CA PHE A 155 -2.69 -9.16 -14.96
C PHE A 155 -3.10 -9.51 -13.53
N TYR A 156 -3.76 -8.59 -12.82
CA TYR A 156 -4.13 -8.79 -11.41
C TYR A 156 -5.19 -9.89 -11.24
N GLU A 157 -6.13 -10.01 -12.16
CA GLU A 157 -7.08 -11.14 -12.21
C GLU A 157 -6.36 -12.47 -12.40
N GLY A 158 -5.40 -12.54 -13.32
CA GLY A 158 -4.64 -13.76 -13.60
C GLY A 158 -3.67 -14.15 -12.47
N VAL A 159 -3.08 -13.17 -11.77
CA VAL A 159 -2.06 -13.41 -10.75
C VAL A 159 -2.66 -13.72 -9.39
N PHE A 160 -3.66 -12.93 -8.95
CA PHE A 160 -4.25 -13.05 -7.62
C PHE A 160 -5.64 -13.69 -7.62
N GLY A 161 -6.18 -14.04 -8.79
CA GLY A 161 -7.54 -14.58 -8.90
C GLY A 161 -8.61 -13.56 -8.51
N TRP A 162 -8.31 -12.27 -8.59
CA TRP A 162 -9.28 -11.21 -8.32
C TRP A 162 -10.35 -11.19 -9.41
N SER A 163 -11.55 -10.75 -9.06
CA SER A 163 -12.56 -10.31 -10.01
C SER A 163 -12.61 -8.79 -10.01
N THR A 164 -13.02 -8.21 -11.13
CA THR A 164 -13.09 -6.75 -11.27
C THR A 164 -14.54 -6.31 -11.46
N LYS A 165 -14.94 -5.30 -10.70
CA LYS A 165 -16.22 -4.62 -10.82
C LYS A 165 -16.00 -3.15 -11.16
N ALA A 166 -16.63 -2.65 -12.23
CA ALA A 166 -16.65 -1.22 -12.49
C ALA A 166 -17.59 -0.53 -11.50
N SER A 167 -17.12 0.52 -10.86
CA SER A 167 -17.94 1.37 -10.00
C SER A 167 -18.81 2.29 -10.84
N GLU A 168 -20.00 2.61 -10.35
CA GLU A 168 -20.85 3.63 -10.97
C GLU A 168 -20.24 5.01 -10.75
N MET A 169 -19.71 5.61 -11.81
CA MET A 169 -19.10 6.92 -11.79
C MET A 169 -19.90 7.88 -12.69
N PRO A 170 -19.97 9.19 -12.36
CA PRO A 170 -20.48 10.18 -13.30
C PRO A 170 -19.74 10.13 -14.63
N GLU A 171 -20.45 10.32 -15.76
CA GLU A 171 -19.83 10.31 -17.10
C GLU A 171 -18.65 11.30 -17.26
N SER A 172 -18.58 12.33 -16.42
CA SER A 172 -17.50 13.32 -16.41
C SER A 172 -16.22 12.83 -15.70
N GLN A 173 -16.24 11.65 -15.07
CA GLN A 173 -15.12 11.09 -14.34
C GLN A 173 -14.58 9.83 -15.06
N PRO A 174 -13.27 9.54 -14.97
CA PRO A 174 -12.73 8.30 -15.50
C PRO A 174 -13.35 7.10 -14.79
N PRO A 175 -13.46 5.95 -15.49
CA PRO A 175 -13.90 4.72 -14.86
C PRO A 175 -13.04 4.36 -13.65
N TYR A 176 -13.69 3.95 -12.57
CA TYR A 176 -13.04 3.38 -11.40
C TYR A 176 -13.42 1.91 -11.30
N TYR A 177 -12.44 1.08 -10.96
CA TYR A 177 -12.60 -0.36 -10.85
C TYR A 177 -12.30 -0.81 -9.43
N GLU A 178 -13.06 -1.77 -8.93
CA GLU A 178 -12.80 -2.43 -7.65
C GLU A 178 -12.34 -3.85 -7.90
N PHE A 179 -11.17 -4.20 -7.41
CA PHE A 179 -10.72 -5.58 -7.33
C PHE A 179 -11.38 -6.27 -6.14
N GLN A 180 -11.90 -7.47 -6.37
CA GLN A 180 -12.68 -8.20 -5.37
C GLN A 180 -12.15 -9.60 -5.15
N VAL A 181 -12.24 -10.06 -3.90
CA VAL A 181 -12.04 -11.45 -3.46
C VAL A 181 -13.33 -11.89 -2.79
N ASP A 182 -13.93 -12.98 -3.27
CA ASP A 182 -15.19 -13.51 -2.75
C ASP A 182 -16.31 -12.43 -2.70
N GLY A 183 -16.35 -11.56 -3.70
CA GLY A 183 -17.33 -10.48 -3.82
C GLY A 183 -17.08 -9.28 -2.88
N GLN A 184 -15.99 -9.27 -2.12
CA GLN A 184 -15.59 -8.16 -1.26
C GLN A 184 -14.49 -7.34 -1.93
N SER A 185 -14.67 -6.03 -2.02
CA SER A 185 -13.66 -5.12 -2.58
C SER A 185 -12.43 -5.08 -1.67
N VAL A 186 -11.25 -5.30 -2.25
CA VAL A 186 -9.96 -5.37 -1.56
C VAL A 186 -8.97 -4.30 -2.01
N ALA A 187 -9.17 -3.74 -3.20
CA ALA A 187 -8.34 -2.68 -3.78
C ALA A 187 -9.12 -1.98 -4.89
N GLY A 188 -8.66 -0.78 -5.27
CA GLY A 188 -9.19 -0.03 -6.39
C GLY A 188 -8.19 0.12 -7.52
N ALA A 189 -8.68 0.52 -8.70
CA ALA A 189 -7.85 0.82 -9.85
C ALA A 189 -8.50 1.87 -10.74
N THR A 190 -7.67 2.75 -11.29
CA THR A 190 -8.11 3.76 -12.26
C THR A 190 -7.06 3.97 -13.35
N GLU A 191 -7.51 4.43 -14.52
CA GLU A 191 -6.57 4.94 -15.52
C GLU A 191 -5.91 6.20 -14.99
N MET A 192 -4.59 6.30 -15.07
CA MET A 192 -3.85 7.44 -14.59
C MET A 192 -4.27 8.71 -15.32
N ASN A 193 -4.50 9.77 -14.55
CA ASN A 193 -4.89 11.05 -15.12
C ASN A 193 -3.86 11.53 -16.17
N PRO A 194 -4.28 11.88 -17.40
CA PRO A 194 -3.38 12.35 -18.45
C PRO A 194 -2.54 13.59 -18.08
N MET A 195 -2.96 14.35 -17.07
CA MET A 195 -2.22 15.51 -16.57
C MET A 195 -0.99 15.12 -15.73
N VAL A 196 -0.91 13.86 -15.26
CA VAL A 196 0.28 13.35 -14.57
C VAL A 196 1.42 13.24 -15.59
N PRO A 197 2.62 13.79 -15.31
CA PRO A 197 3.76 13.75 -16.22
C PRO A 197 4.06 12.35 -16.74
N ALA A 198 4.44 12.23 -18.01
CA ALA A 198 4.62 10.94 -18.68
C ALA A 198 5.72 10.06 -18.07
N GLU A 199 6.69 10.68 -17.41
CA GLU A 199 7.79 10.04 -16.69
C GLU A 199 7.36 9.36 -15.37
N VAL A 200 6.18 9.69 -14.83
CA VAL A 200 5.62 9.00 -13.66
C VAL A 200 5.08 7.64 -14.11
N PRO A 201 5.65 6.51 -13.66
CA PRO A 201 5.18 5.19 -14.01
C PRO A 201 3.83 4.90 -13.36
N SER A 202 3.19 3.79 -13.73
CA SER A 202 2.07 3.24 -12.96
C SER A 202 2.51 2.95 -11.54
N TYR A 203 1.63 3.17 -10.55
CA TYR A 203 1.97 2.98 -9.14
C TYR A 203 0.74 2.59 -8.31
N TRP A 204 0.99 1.94 -7.20
CA TRP A 204 0.02 1.72 -6.14
C TRP A 204 0.11 2.84 -5.09
N LEU A 205 -1.03 3.31 -4.63
CA LEU A 205 -1.16 4.31 -3.57
C LEU A 205 -1.82 3.65 -2.35
N ALA A 206 -1.17 3.77 -1.20
CA ALA A 206 -1.73 3.32 0.09
C ALA A 206 -2.54 4.45 0.73
N TYR A 207 -3.76 4.15 1.16
CA TYR A 207 -4.61 5.06 1.93
C TYR A 207 -4.71 4.58 3.38
N PHE A 208 -4.70 5.53 4.31
CA PHE A 208 -4.84 5.31 5.73
C PHE A 208 -6.16 5.91 6.23
N LEU A 209 -6.89 5.13 7.04
CA LEU A 209 -8.14 5.60 7.63
C LEU A 209 -7.88 6.64 8.70
N VAL A 210 -8.64 7.73 8.68
CA VAL A 210 -8.63 8.75 9.73
C VAL A 210 -10.05 9.11 10.17
N GLU A 211 -10.22 9.47 11.42
CA GLU A 211 -11.54 9.87 11.94
C GLU A 211 -11.97 11.24 11.44
N ASP A 212 -11.01 12.14 11.25
CA ASP A 212 -11.21 13.52 10.79
C ASP A 212 -10.18 13.86 9.71
N ILE A 213 -10.67 13.92 8.45
CA ILE A 213 -9.82 14.13 7.30
C ILE A 213 -9.20 15.53 7.28
N ASP A 214 -9.96 16.57 7.68
CA ASP A 214 -9.49 17.94 7.63
C ASP A 214 -8.42 18.18 8.70
N LYS A 215 -8.59 17.63 9.89
CA LYS A 215 -7.59 17.66 10.97
C LYS A 215 -6.33 16.88 10.59
N ALA A 216 -6.46 15.68 10.04
CA ALA A 216 -5.31 14.87 9.61
C ALA A 216 -4.55 15.56 8.47
N PHE A 217 -5.27 16.12 7.50
CA PHE A 217 -4.70 16.90 6.40
C PHE A 217 -3.93 18.13 6.91
N GLN A 218 -4.51 18.89 7.84
CA GLN A 218 -3.82 20.01 8.48
C GLN A 218 -2.57 19.55 9.22
N THR A 219 -2.67 18.49 10.02
CA THR A 219 -1.53 17.92 10.77
C THR A 219 -0.39 17.51 9.84
N ALA A 220 -0.72 16.85 8.70
CA ALA A 220 0.27 16.44 7.71
C ALA A 220 0.96 17.65 7.06
N THR A 221 0.21 18.68 6.67
CA THR A 221 0.77 19.89 6.04
C THR A 221 1.63 20.69 7.01
N GLU A 222 1.22 20.86 8.26
CA GLU A 222 2.01 21.51 9.32
C GLU A 222 3.27 20.71 9.70
N ALA A 223 3.28 19.39 9.43
CA ALA A 223 4.45 18.54 9.61
C ALA A 223 5.39 18.53 8.39
N GLY A 224 5.11 19.34 7.35
CA GLY A 224 5.93 19.46 6.15
C GLY A 224 5.50 18.56 4.97
N GLY A 225 4.37 17.89 5.07
CA GLY A 225 3.76 17.17 3.95
C GLY A 225 3.33 18.13 2.84
N LYS A 226 3.40 17.65 1.60
CA LYS A 226 3.01 18.43 0.41
C LYS A 226 1.66 17.95 -0.10
N VAL A 227 0.81 18.90 -0.45
CA VAL A 227 -0.53 18.61 -0.99
C VAL A 227 -0.42 18.18 -2.45
N MET A 228 -0.93 17.01 -2.77
CA MET A 228 -1.11 16.52 -4.13
C MET A 228 -2.58 16.66 -4.55
N LEU A 229 -3.51 16.31 -3.66
CA LEU A 229 -4.94 16.51 -3.84
C LEU A 229 -5.56 16.93 -2.50
N PRO A 230 -6.23 18.09 -2.42
CA PRO A 230 -6.88 18.51 -1.18
C PRO A 230 -8.08 17.62 -0.84
N PRO A 231 -8.63 17.70 0.39
CA PRO A 231 -9.79 16.91 0.78
C PRO A 231 -10.96 17.04 -0.19
N MET A 232 -11.43 15.90 -0.71
CA MET A 232 -12.54 15.80 -1.66
C MET A 232 -13.53 14.73 -1.23
N ASP A 233 -14.82 14.99 -1.46
CA ASP A 233 -15.88 13.99 -1.22
C ASP A 233 -16.06 13.08 -2.43
N PHE A 234 -16.40 11.82 -2.16
CA PHE A 234 -16.82 10.82 -3.14
C PHE A 234 -17.99 10.01 -2.56
N PRO A 235 -18.73 9.22 -3.34
CA PRO A 235 -19.90 8.49 -2.83
C PRO A 235 -19.63 7.58 -1.63
N GLY A 236 -18.39 7.04 -1.50
CA GLY A 236 -17.97 6.16 -0.39
C GLY A 236 -17.39 6.91 0.82
N GLY A 237 -17.24 8.24 0.80
CA GLY A 237 -16.64 9.01 1.89
C GLY A 237 -15.89 10.26 1.44
N ARG A 238 -14.75 10.51 2.07
CA ARG A 238 -13.90 11.66 1.81
C ARG A 238 -12.44 11.24 1.82
N PHE A 239 -11.61 11.80 0.95
CA PHE A 239 -10.19 11.48 0.85
C PHE A 239 -9.32 12.69 0.52
N ALA A 240 -8.03 12.57 0.76
CA ALA A 240 -7.00 13.52 0.32
C ALA A 240 -5.74 12.75 -0.06
N ILE A 241 -4.90 13.34 -0.91
CA ILE A 241 -3.60 12.76 -1.27
C ILE A 241 -2.50 13.77 -0.96
N LEU A 242 -1.49 13.31 -0.24
CA LEU A 242 -0.31 14.10 0.13
C LEU A 242 0.96 13.30 -0.18
N SER A 243 2.10 13.97 -0.14
CA SER A 243 3.37 13.28 0.07
C SER A 243 3.98 13.70 1.40
N ASP A 244 4.74 12.79 2.01
CA ASP A 244 5.54 13.12 3.18
C ASP A 244 6.72 14.06 2.82
N PRO A 245 7.47 14.57 3.80
CA PRO A 245 8.60 15.47 3.53
C PRO A 245 9.69 14.88 2.65
N GLN A 246 9.81 13.54 2.59
CA GLN A 246 10.75 12.82 1.73
C GLN A 246 10.20 12.58 0.33
N GLY A 247 8.91 12.82 0.10
CA GLY A 247 8.25 12.69 -1.20
C GLY A 247 7.46 11.40 -1.41
N ALA A 248 7.31 10.55 -0.38
CA ALA A 248 6.46 9.37 -0.47
C ALA A 248 4.98 9.76 -0.48
N ALA A 249 4.28 9.42 -1.57
CA ALA A 249 2.85 9.69 -1.70
C ALA A 249 2.02 8.73 -0.83
N PHE A 250 0.96 9.24 -0.22
CA PHE A 250 -0.02 8.48 0.53
C PHE A 250 -1.39 9.17 0.52
N GLY A 251 -2.44 8.39 0.70
CA GLY A 251 -3.80 8.90 0.85
C GLY A 251 -4.25 8.91 2.32
N LEU A 252 -5.10 9.88 2.64
CA LEU A 252 -5.94 9.87 3.83
C LEU A 252 -7.36 9.55 3.40
N MET A 253 -8.09 8.75 4.16
CA MET A 253 -9.46 8.35 3.83
C MET A 253 -10.34 8.32 5.06
N LYS A 254 -11.59 8.73 4.89
CA LYS A 254 -12.67 8.54 5.85
C LYS A 254 -13.85 7.97 5.07
N TRP A 255 -14.33 6.79 5.47
CA TRP A 255 -15.53 6.20 4.90
C TRP A 255 -16.78 6.99 5.31
N ALA A 256 -17.78 7.02 4.45
CA ALA A 256 -19.10 7.53 4.80
C ALA A 256 -19.68 6.73 5.98
N GLU A 257 -20.38 7.41 6.87
CA GLU A 257 -21.14 6.73 7.93
C GLU A 257 -22.29 5.97 7.26
N SER A 258 -22.39 4.68 7.57
CA SER A 258 -23.43 3.77 7.07
C SER A 258 -24.76 3.96 7.78
#